data_d054907cf0e7d5360b6afcb041d88071
#
_entry.id   d054907cf0e7d5360b6afcb041d88071
#
_cell.length_a   1.000
_cell.length_b   1.000
_cell.length_c   1.000
_cell.angle_alpha   90.00
_cell.angle_beta   90.00
_cell.angle_gamma   90.00
#
_symmetry.space_group_name_H-M   'P 1'
#
loop_
_entity.id
_entity.type
_entity.pdbx_description
1 polymer ?
#
loop_
_entity_poly.entity_id
_entity_poly.type
_entity_poly.pdbx_seq_one_letter_code
_entity_poly.pdbx_strand_id
1 'polypeptide(L)'
;TSVKNGHIKVEETLTNKNTMAAGANTQGAVTGNGYLSVEAGTIRNTDAVIVSGGTTRINSKEVHNIENGRIYGGKVAIQTKVLENRKNVALESKLDAAMADMKAAEDKLEAAYAVDTTAFTSKTEQDEYLNRIKELSQVYDEKLKAVKLVQEELSAHKGSTIAGREDVTIEADSILNREKSLIYSGGTMTLDGRDTLHNIGGTIEGLGKGVIRSKDYQNKNSSFTAKRVSPEIDKGLSGASNDAMLTEQEDQILITDKNHSERGQAFKKSEFSSLDSGYGAIHNRGNTAPMPIYDAAEYVTVEQITPEEKAAGEEPIPAEYIGTQVPSYAYDDPIFKEFGITSMTTERPQVAGPEQEAWDAQFKPILASLNDKIKAHNAKAELHNQKISGVANEKIDEYTIIRTKTMTSKDEVKNSTPGVVRFGGDV
;
A
#
# COMPACT_ATOMS: atom_id res chain seq x y z
N THR A 1 39.96 16.74 -8.40
CA THR A 1 41.00 16.02 -9.19
C THR A 1 40.30 15.25 -10.30
N SER A 2 40.65 15.53 -11.54
CA SER A 2 40.14 14.80 -12.71
C SER A 2 41.32 14.07 -13.37
N VAL A 3 41.22 12.77 -13.51
CA VAL A 3 42.23 11.92 -14.12
C VAL A 3 41.59 10.97 -15.11
N LYS A 4 42.32 10.54 -16.16
CA LYS A 4 41.78 9.57 -17.12
C LYS A 4 41.49 8.23 -16.43
N ASN A 5 42.45 7.73 -15.65
CA ASN A 5 42.30 6.60 -14.74
C ASN A 5 42.89 7.01 -13.41
N GLY A 6 42.16 6.96 -12.34
CA GLY A 6 42.55 7.40 -11.02
C GLY A 6 42.56 6.26 -10.00
N HIS A 7 43.58 6.30 -9.17
CA HIS A 7 43.65 5.48 -7.97
C HIS A 7 43.92 6.39 -6.79
N ILE A 8 43.04 6.35 -5.79
CA ILE A 8 43.20 7.09 -4.54
C ILE A 8 43.31 6.06 -3.43
N LYS A 9 44.40 6.14 -2.68
CA LYS A 9 44.58 5.29 -1.49
C LYS A 9 44.83 6.17 -0.28
N VAL A 10 44.01 5.95 0.75
CA VAL A 10 44.07 6.66 2.03
C VAL A 10 44.07 5.62 3.13
N GLU A 11 45.01 5.71 4.05
CA GLU A 11 45.12 4.69 5.12
C GLU A 11 43.91 4.71 6.07
N GLU A 12 43.49 5.90 6.47
CA GLU A 12 42.38 6.05 7.43
C GLU A 12 41.08 6.51 6.78
N THR A 13 40.86 7.82 6.72
CA THR A 13 39.57 8.37 6.28
C THR A 13 39.72 9.29 5.07
N LEU A 14 39.00 8.98 4.01
CA LEU A 14 38.72 9.89 2.91
C LEU A 14 37.44 10.67 3.20
N THR A 15 37.56 11.98 3.39
CA THR A 15 36.38 12.86 3.51
C THR A 15 36.22 13.69 2.24
N ASN A 16 35.12 13.48 1.54
CA ASN A 16 34.63 14.29 0.41
C ASN A 16 33.37 15.01 0.86
N LYS A 17 33.43 16.32 1.01
CA LYS A 17 32.35 17.07 1.62
C LYS A 17 32.09 18.39 0.93
N ASN A 18 30.78 18.76 0.81
CA ASN A 18 30.31 20.06 0.30
C ASN A 18 30.83 20.40 -1.12
N THR A 19 30.93 19.38 -1.98
CA THR A 19 31.35 19.59 -3.38
C THR A 19 30.18 19.76 -4.33
N MET A 20 28.93 19.79 -3.79
CA MET A 20 27.67 19.94 -4.49
C MET A 20 27.03 21.31 -4.24
N ALA A 21 27.79 22.32 -3.87
CA ALA A 21 27.26 23.67 -3.63
C ALA A 21 26.35 24.16 -4.77
N ALA A 22 25.28 24.83 -4.43
CA ALA A 22 24.29 25.32 -5.40
C ALA A 22 24.95 26.17 -6.49
N GLY A 23 24.79 25.75 -7.75
CA GLY A 23 25.35 26.44 -8.91
C GLY A 23 26.84 26.22 -9.16
N ALA A 24 27.54 25.44 -8.35
CA ALA A 24 28.93 25.10 -8.60
C ALA A 24 29.01 23.96 -9.63
N ASN A 25 29.83 24.16 -10.64
CA ASN A 25 30.42 23.07 -11.36
C ASN A 25 31.13 22.16 -10.37
N THR A 26 31.28 20.88 -10.67
CA THR A 26 31.90 19.81 -9.89
C THR A 26 33.35 20.09 -9.44
N GLN A 27 33.71 21.34 -9.15
CA GLN A 27 35.00 21.72 -8.61
C GLN A 27 35.08 21.17 -7.19
N GLY A 28 36.06 20.31 -6.97
CA GLY A 28 36.21 19.62 -5.69
C GLY A 28 35.73 18.20 -5.64
N ALA A 29 34.97 17.74 -6.64
CA ALA A 29 34.55 16.36 -6.75
C ALA A 29 35.72 15.39 -6.96
N VAL A 30 35.57 14.16 -6.50
CA VAL A 30 36.48 13.07 -6.84
C VAL A 30 36.04 12.48 -8.18
N THR A 31 36.77 12.76 -9.25
CA THR A 31 36.33 12.39 -10.62
C THR A 31 37.38 11.62 -11.38
N GLY A 32 36.93 10.67 -12.22
CA GLY A 32 37.74 9.97 -13.18
C GLY A 32 37.00 9.84 -14.52
N ASN A 33 37.68 10.01 -15.67
CA ASN A 33 37.03 9.90 -16.96
C ASN A 33 36.77 8.45 -17.41
N GLY A 34 37.65 7.52 -17.06
CA GLY A 34 37.55 6.11 -17.40
C GLY A 34 37.35 5.26 -16.15
N TYR A 35 38.41 4.96 -15.46
CA TYR A 35 38.40 4.14 -14.25
C TYR A 35 38.78 4.96 -13.02
N LEU A 36 38.08 4.81 -11.94
CA LEU A 36 38.36 5.40 -10.65
C LEU A 36 38.33 4.31 -9.57
N SER A 37 39.45 4.12 -8.88
CA SER A 37 39.56 3.27 -7.71
C SER A 37 39.80 4.13 -6.47
N VAL A 38 39.02 3.89 -5.43
CA VAL A 38 39.13 4.56 -4.13
C VAL A 38 39.28 3.50 -3.05
N GLU A 39 40.40 3.54 -2.35
CA GLU A 39 40.71 2.67 -1.22
C GLU A 39 40.89 3.52 0.04
N ALA A 40 40.16 3.21 1.11
CA ALA A 40 40.29 3.89 2.40
C ALA A 40 39.85 3.02 3.56
N GLY A 41 40.25 3.34 4.77
CA GLY A 41 39.65 2.76 5.96
C GLY A 41 38.16 3.10 6.05
N THR A 42 37.88 4.40 5.99
CA THR A 42 36.50 4.93 5.96
C THR A 42 36.35 5.94 4.84
N ILE A 43 35.24 5.89 4.10
CA ILE A 43 34.87 6.90 3.10
C ILE A 43 33.63 7.63 3.57
N ARG A 44 33.76 8.97 3.73
CA ARG A 44 32.65 9.88 4.03
C ARG A 44 32.41 10.79 2.84
N ASN A 45 31.32 10.55 2.13
CA ASN A 45 30.87 11.34 0.98
C ASN A 45 29.60 12.11 1.35
N THR A 46 29.77 13.37 1.79
CA THR A 46 28.70 14.20 2.37
C THR A 46 28.45 15.40 1.49
N ASP A 47 27.26 15.54 0.92
CA ASP A 47 26.91 16.59 -0.06
C ASP A 47 28.02 16.74 -1.13
N ALA A 48 28.43 15.62 -1.69
CA ALA A 48 29.61 15.53 -2.52
C ALA A 48 29.50 14.43 -3.58
N VAL A 49 30.36 14.47 -4.60
CA VAL A 49 30.36 13.54 -5.72
C VAL A 49 31.64 12.74 -5.81
N ILE A 50 31.49 11.42 -5.94
CA ILE A 50 32.52 10.49 -6.41
C ILE A 50 32.04 9.92 -7.73
N VAL A 51 32.72 10.18 -8.84
CA VAL A 51 32.20 9.79 -10.16
C VAL A 51 33.30 9.36 -11.13
N SER A 52 33.00 8.36 -11.93
CA SER A 52 33.78 7.98 -13.09
C SER A 52 32.91 7.88 -14.34
N GLY A 53 33.42 8.24 -15.48
CA GLY A 53 32.77 8.01 -16.76
C GLY A 53 32.63 6.53 -17.13
N GLY A 54 33.57 5.69 -16.68
CA GLY A 54 33.56 4.23 -16.80
C GLY A 54 33.25 3.56 -15.45
N THR A 55 34.24 2.90 -14.86
CA THR A 55 34.05 2.14 -13.60
C THR A 55 34.48 2.94 -12.38
N THR A 56 33.59 3.08 -11.41
CA THR A 56 33.91 3.54 -10.06
C THR A 56 33.99 2.31 -9.15
N ARG A 57 35.19 2.06 -8.61
CA ARG A 57 35.45 1.00 -7.65
C ARG A 57 35.81 1.57 -6.29
N ILE A 58 35.15 1.09 -5.26
CA ILE A 58 35.40 1.49 -3.87
C ILE A 58 35.71 0.24 -3.06
N ASN A 59 36.81 0.31 -2.31
CA ASN A 59 37.22 -0.70 -1.35
C ASN A 59 37.51 -0.04 0.00
N SER A 60 36.75 -0.34 1.03
CA SER A 60 36.91 0.26 2.36
C SER A 60 36.33 -0.60 3.46
N LYS A 61 36.59 -0.23 4.71
CA LYS A 61 35.84 -0.86 5.83
C LYS A 61 34.44 -0.25 5.97
N GLU A 62 34.32 1.05 5.73
CA GLU A 62 33.05 1.77 5.85
C GLU A 62 32.86 2.76 4.71
N VAL A 63 31.65 2.83 4.19
CA VAL A 63 31.20 3.82 3.20
C VAL A 63 29.97 4.52 3.73
N HIS A 64 30.10 5.81 3.98
CA HIS A 64 29.01 6.69 4.37
C HIS A 64 28.73 7.69 3.24
N ASN A 65 27.72 7.39 2.44
CA ASN A 65 27.21 8.28 1.38
C ASN A 65 25.96 8.98 1.91
N ILE A 66 26.11 10.20 2.38
CA ILE A 66 25.12 10.88 3.21
C ILE A 66 24.84 12.32 2.73
N GLU A 67 23.68 12.86 3.10
CA GLU A 67 23.31 14.26 2.84
C GLU A 67 23.51 14.67 1.38
N ASN A 68 22.76 14.08 0.44
CA ASN A 68 22.93 14.31 -1.00
C ASN A 68 24.28 13.81 -1.56
N GLY A 69 24.95 12.91 -0.87
CA GLY A 69 26.16 12.26 -1.38
C GLY A 69 25.85 11.44 -2.64
N ARG A 70 26.76 11.49 -3.61
CA ARG A 70 26.57 10.84 -4.91
C ARG A 70 27.79 10.02 -5.30
N ILE A 71 27.55 8.75 -5.62
CA ILE A 71 28.55 7.83 -6.14
C ILE A 71 28.06 7.33 -7.48
N TYR A 72 28.76 7.71 -8.55
CA TYR A 72 28.32 7.41 -9.92
C TYR A 72 29.39 6.72 -10.74
N GLY A 73 28.96 5.94 -11.73
CA GLY A 73 29.82 5.33 -12.73
C GLY A 73 29.08 4.82 -13.95
N GLY A 74 29.77 4.41 -15.00
CA GLY A 74 29.23 3.44 -15.96
C GLY A 74 28.92 2.15 -15.22
N LYS A 75 29.93 1.62 -14.51
CA LYS A 75 29.77 0.55 -13.52
C LYS A 75 30.16 1.05 -12.14
N VAL A 76 29.45 0.62 -11.12
CA VAL A 76 29.78 0.91 -9.72
C VAL A 76 30.02 -0.40 -8.99
N ALA A 77 31.19 -0.55 -8.39
CA ALA A 77 31.56 -1.71 -7.58
C ALA A 77 32.01 -1.25 -6.20
N ILE A 78 31.32 -1.65 -5.16
CA ILE A 78 31.64 -1.28 -3.77
C ILE A 78 31.85 -2.57 -2.98
N GLN A 79 33.01 -2.66 -2.33
CA GLN A 79 33.34 -3.71 -1.38
C GLN A 79 33.65 -3.07 -0.04
N THR A 80 32.89 -3.41 0.99
CA THR A 80 33.00 -2.78 2.30
C THR A 80 32.47 -3.70 3.40
N LYS A 81 32.63 -3.34 4.67
CA LYS A 81 31.89 -3.98 5.76
C LYS A 81 30.55 -3.30 6.02
N VAL A 82 30.56 -1.96 5.99
CA VAL A 82 29.35 -1.17 6.25
C VAL A 82 29.14 -0.19 5.11
N LEU A 83 27.97 -0.23 4.51
CA LEU A 83 27.49 0.76 3.56
C LEU A 83 26.28 1.47 4.11
N GLU A 84 26.36 2.77 4.25
CA GLU A 84 25.23 3.64 4.53
C GLU A 84 24.99 4.60 3.36
N ASN A 85 23.81 4.51 2.76
CA ASN A 85 23.30 5.45 1.76
C ASN A 85 22.07 6.13 2.37
N ARG A 86 22.26 7.34 2.92
CA ARG A 86 21.31 7.97 3.84
C ARG A 86 21.10 9.45 3.53
N LYS A 87 19.98 9.97 4.01
CA LYS A 87 19.62 11.36 3.81
C LYS A 87 20.25 12.28 4.84
N ASN A 88 20.02 12.06 6.12
CA ASN A 88 20.59 12.85 7.22
C ASN A 88 20.61 12.02 8.50
N VAL A 89 21.81 11.64 8.96
CA VAL A 89 22.00 10.71 10.08
C VAL A 89 21.39 11.25 11.38
N ALA A 90 21.57 12.53 11.66
CA ALA A 90 21.10 13.13 12.91
C ALA A 90 19.58 13.22 12.95
N LEU A 91 18.97 13.70 11.86
CA LEU A 91 17.52 13.80 11.76
C LEU A 91 16.82 12.43 11.71
N GLU A 92 17.45 11.46 11.02
CA GLU A 92 16.93 10.09 10.98
C GLU A 92 16.94 9.44 12.37
N SER A 93 18.02 9.66 13.16
CA SER A 93 18.07 9.18 14.55
C SER A 93 17.06 9.87 15.45
N LYS A 94 16.83 11.18 15.22
CA LYS A 94 15.78 11.94 15.92
C LYS A 94 14.38 11.44 15.56
N LEU A 95 14.18 11.07 14.29
CA LEU A 95 12.91 10.47 13.82
C LEU A 95 12.67 9.11 14.48
N ASP A 96 13.69 8.24 14.52
CA ASP A 96 13.58 6.92 15.17
C ASP A 96 13.20 7.05 16.64
N ALA A 97 13.84 7.98 17.36
CA ALA A 97 13.52 8.25 18.76
C ALA A 97 12.08 8.77 18.95
N ALA A 98 11.67 9.73 18.11
CA ALA A 98 10.31 10.27 18.17
C ALA A 98 9.24 9.20 17.84
N MET A 99 9.53 8.31 16.88
CA MET A 99 8.66 7.19 16.55
C MET A 99 8.58 6.15 17.67
N ALA A 100 9.70 5.87 18.36
CA ALA A 100 9.69 4.97 19.50
C ALA A 100 8.85 5.55 20.66
N ASP A 101 8.98 6.85 20.93
CA ASP A 101 8.17 7.56 21.92
C ASP A 101 6.68 7.54 21.58
N MET A 102 6.33 7.78 20.30
CA MET A 102 4.96 7.70 19.81
C MET A 102 4.39 6.29 19.99
N LYS A 103 5.17 5.26 19.60
CA LYS A 103 4.76 3.86 19.78
C LYS A 103 4.52 3.50 21.24
N ALA A 104 5.38 3.94 22.14
CA ALA A 104 5.19 3.73 23.58
C ALA A 104 3.92 4.42 24.12
N ALA A 105 3.56 5.58 23.57
CA ALA A 105 2.30 6.26 23.92
C ALA A 105 1.09 5.53 23.33
N GLU A 106 1.20 5.03 22.10
CA GLU A 106 0.18 4.20 21.46
C GLU A 106 -0.10 2.92 22.27
N ASP A 107 0.94 2.19 22.67
CA ASP A 107 0.81 0.94 23.42
C ASP A 107 0.09 1.17 24.76
N LYS A 108 0.35 2.30 25.44
CA LYS A 108 -0.35 2.68 26.67
C LYS A 108 -1.83 2.99 26.40
N LEU A 109 -2.12 3.68 25.34
CA LEU A 109 -3.48 4.02 24.94
C LEU A 109 -4.25 2.74 24.56
N GLU A 110 -3.63 1.84 23.80
CA GLU A 110 -4.22 0.54 23.45
C GLU A 110 -4.52 -0.30 24.69
N ALA A 111 -3.57 -0.38 25.63
CA ALA A 111 -3.77 -1.10 26.88
C ALA A 111 -4.94 -0.51 27.70
N ALA A 112 -5.11 0.81 27.65
CA ALA A 112 -6.22 1.45 28.34
C ALA A 112 -7.57 1.16 27.64
N TYR A 113 -7.61 1.08 26.32
CA TYR A 113 -8.83 0.69 25.59
C TYR A 113 -9.19 -0.79 25.75
N ALA A 114 -8.22 -1.65 26.03
CA ALA A 114 -8.45 -3.07 26.24
C ALA A 114 -9.12 -3.39 27.61
N VAL A 115 -9.32 -2.38 28.45
CA VAL A 115 -10.02 -2.54 29.75
C VAL A 115 -11.48 -2.89 29.51
N ASP A 116 -11.94 -3.95 30.16
CA ASP A 116 -13.36 -4.35 30.12
C ASP A 116 -14.23 -3.33 30.86
N THR A 117 -14.89 -2.46 30.10
CA THR A 117 -15.77 -1.42 30.63
C THR A 117 -17.11 -1.96 31.14
N THR A 118 -17.42 -3.23 30.86
CA THR A 118 -18.66 -3.86 31.37
C THR A 118 -18.59 -4.15 32.85
N ALA A 119 -17.38 -4.22 33.43
CA ALA A 119 -17.11 -4.42 34.84
C ALA A 119 -17.30 -3.17 35.70
N PHE A 120 -17.45 -1.99 35.10
CA PHE A 120 -17.62 -0.74 35.84
C PHE A 120 -18.98 -0.69 36.56
N THR A 121 -18.93 -0.53 37.89
CA THR A 121 -20.13 -0.55 38.73
C THR A 121 -20.60 0.85 39.12
N SER A 122 -19.76 1.88 38.96
CA SER A 122 -20.07 3.25 39.34
C SER A 122 -19.77 4.26 38.22
N LYS A 123 -20.50 5.38 38.25
CA LYS A 123 -20.24 6.51 37.36
C LYS A 123 -18.82 7.07 37.57
N THR A 124 -18.33 7.06 38.81
CA THR A 124 -16.98 7.55 39.13
C THR A 124 -15.91 6.74 38.41
N GLU A 125 -15.99 5.41 38.40
CA GLU A 125 -15.06 4.55 37.66
C GLU A 125 -15.10 4.82 36.15
N GLN A 126 -16.29 5.07 35.62
CA GLN A 126 -16.46 5.41 34.21
C GLN A 126 -15.82 6.77 33.85
N ASP A 127 -16.03 7.77 34.71
CA ASP A 127 -15.49 9.12 34.52
C ASP A 127 -13.95 9.12 34.65
N GLU A 128 -13.41 8.38 35.62
CA GLU A 128 -11.95 8.19 35.78
C GLU A 128 -11.34 7.50 34.55
N TYR A 129 -11.98 6.45 34.05
CA TYR A 129 -11.56 5.76 32.84
C TYR A 129 -11.56 6.70 31.63
N LEU A 130 -12.63 7.46 31.39
CA LEU A 130 -12.72 8.40 30.29
C LEU A 130 -11.68 9.51 30.38
N ASN A 131 -11.43 10.03 31.59
CA ASN A 131 -10.37 11.02 31.81
C ASN A 131 -9.00 10.43 31.49
N ARG A 132 -8.71 9.21 31.93
CA ARG A 132 -7.47 8.50 31.60
C ARG A 132 -7.27 8.31 30.08
N ILE A 133 -8.31 7.88 29.38
CA ILE A 133 -8.29 7.77 27.91
C ILE A 133 -7.98 9.12 27.26
N LYS A 134 -8.64 10.19 27.73
CA LYS A 134 -8.42 11.53 27.22
C LYS A 134 -6.97 12.00 27.42
N GLU A 135 -6.41 11.80 28.60
CA GLU A 135 -5.01 12.14 28.90
C GLU A 135 -4.03 11.35 28.02
N LEU A 136 -4.22 10.04 27.90
CA LEU A 136 -3.38 9.19 27.05
C LEU A 136 -3.49 9.56 25.58
N SER A 137 -4.68 9.92 25.09
CA SER A 137 -4.88 10.41 23.74
C SER A 137 -4.14 11.72 23.49
N GLN A 138 -4.16 12.65 24.44
CA GLN A 138 -3.41 13.91 24.33
C GLN A 138 -1.90 13.64 24.25
N VAL A 139 -1.37 12.74 25.10
CA VAL A 139 0.04 12.36 25.05
C VAL A 139 0.40 11.74 23.71
N TYR A 140 -0.44 10.87 23.18
CA TYR A 140 -0.23 10.28 21.85
C TYR A 140 -0.21 11.35 20.75
N ASP A 141 -1.17 12.28 20.75
CA ASP A 141 -1.25 13.36 19.76
C ASP A 141 -0.02 14.29 19.82
N GLU A 142 0.51 14.57 21.02
CA GLU A 142 1.77 15.32 21.18
C GLU A 142 2.96 14.59 20.57
N LYS A 143 3.07 13.28 20.82
CA LYS A 143 4.15 12.45 20.25
C LYS A 143 4.03 12.34 18.73
N LEU A 144 2.83 12.16 18.21
CA LEU A 144 2.56 12.17 16.77
C LEU A 144 2.95 13.51 16.12
N LYS A 145 2.65 14.62 16.79
CA LYS A 145 3.08 15.96 16.34
C LYS A 145 4.60 16.09 16.29
N ALA A 146 5.30 15.55 17.30
CA ALA A 146 6.77 15.54 17.32
C ALA A 146 7.36 14.75 16.13
N VAL A 147 6.78 13.59 15.80
CA VAL A 147 7.16 12.81 14.60
C VAL A 147 6.97 13.64 13.34
N LYS A 148 5.81 14.28 13.17
CA LYS A 148 5.50 15.11 11.98
C LYS A 148 6.49 16.26 11.81
N LEU A 149 6.87 16.94 12.86
CA LEU A 149 7.86 18.03 12.83
C LEU A 149 9.24 17.55 12.34
N VAL A 150 9.71 16.40 12.84
CA VAL A 150 10.99 15.83 12.38
C VAL A 150 10.91 15.36 10.93
N GLN A 151 9.77 14.81 10.49
CA GLN A 151 9.54 14.44 9.10
C GLN A 151 9.58 15.66 8.16
N GLU A 152 8.96 16.78 8.56
CA GLU A 152 9.01 18.03 7.82
C GLU A 152 10.45 18.55 7.70
N GLU A 153 11.19 18.60 8.81
CA GLU A 153 12.59 18.98 8.81
C GLU A 153 13.43 18.08 7.89
N LEU A 154 13.25 16.76 8.00
CA LEU A 154 13.91 15.79 7.15
C LEU A 154 13.52 15.93 5.67
N SER A 155 12.30 16.37 5.36
CA SER A 155 11.82 16.54 4.00
C SER A 155 12.60 17.59 3.20
N ALA A 156 13.17 18.58 3.86
CA ALA A 156 13.98 19.63 3.25
C ALA A 156 15.35 19.12 2.74
N HIS A 157 15.81 17.99 3.26
CA HIS A 157 17.09 17.40 2.85
C HIS A 157 16.92 16.48 1.64
N LYS A 158 17.97 16.30 0.86
CA LYS A 158 18.02 15.39 -0.29
C LYS A 158 18.56 14.03 0.10
N GLY A 159 17.99 12.97 -0.44
CA GLY A 159 18.54 11.62 -0.31
C GLY A 159 19.85 11.46 -1.06
N SER A 160 20.68 10.52 -0.64
CA SER A 160 21.92 10.17 -1.30
C SER A 160 21.71 9.18 -2.43
N THR A 161 22.65 9.12 -3.37
CA THR A 161 22.52 8.27 -4.57
C THR A 161 23.77 7.47 -4.84
N ILE A 162 23.59 6.18 -5.12
CA ILE A 162 24.60 5.30 -5.70
C ILE A 162 24.02 4.82 -7.03
N ALA A 163 24.68 5.14 -8.17
CA ALA A 163 24.10 4.77 -9.46
C ALA A 163 25.14 4.35 -10.49
N GLY A 164 24.87 3.23 -11.17
CA GLY A 164 25.57 2.75 -12.34
C GLY A 164 24.69 2.88 -13.59
N ARG A 165 25.21 3.41 -14.68
CA ARG A 165 24.51 3.42 -15.98
C ARG A 165 24.33 2.01 -16.55
N GLU A 166 25.28 1.13 -16.25
CA GLU A 166 25.30 -0.27 -16.68
C GLU A 166 24.99 -1.17 -15.48
N ASP A 167 26.00 -1.38 -14.62
CA ASP A 167 25.90 -2.35 -13.53
C ASP A 167 26.20 -1.70 -12.16
N VAL A 168 25.57 -2.24 -11.13
CA VAL A 168 25.90 -1.94 -9.73
C VAL A 168 26.15 -3.26 -8.99
N THR A 169 27.32 -3.37 -8.37
CA THR A 169 27.66 -4.49 -7.49
C THR A 169 28.08 -3.94 -6.13
N ILE A 170 27.38 -4.33 -5.09
CA ILE A 170 27.68 -3.95 -3.71
C ILE A 170 27.81 -5.21 -2.87
N GLU A 171 28.98 -5.38 -2.25
CA GLU A 171 29.28 -6.46 -1.31
C GLU A 171 29.63 -5.85 0.04
N ALA A 172 28.83 -6.13 1.06
CA ALA A 172 29.04 -5.61 2.40
C ALA A 172 28.57 -6.60 3.46
N ASP A 173 29.00 -6.45 4.70
CA ASP A 173 28.38 -7.15 5.82
C ASP A 173 27.00 -6.53 6.11
N SER A 174 26.92 -5.19 6.04
CA SER A 174 25.67 -4.44 6.25
C SER A 174 25.45 -3.40 5.15
N ILE A 175 24.26 -3.38 4.57
CA ILE A 175 23.80 -2.38 3.62
C ILE A 175 22.56 -1.68 4.20
N LEU A 176 22.64 -0.37 4.38
CA LEU A 176 21.52 0.49 4.74
C LEU A 176 21.26 1.51 3.64
N ASN A 177 20.08 1.44 3.02
CA ASN A 177 19.56 2.47 2.11
C ASN A 177 18.34 3.13 2.75
N ARG A 178 18.42 4.44 3.02
CA ARG A 178 17.41 5.06 3.88
C ARG A 178 16.97 6.45 3.38
N GLU A 179 15.71 6.82 3.67
CA GLU A 179 15.12 8.16 3.52
C GLU A 179 15.30 8.78 2.14
N LYS A 180 14.52 8.30 1.17
CA LYS A 180 14.54 8.77 -0.23
C LYS A 180 15.92 8.64 -0.90
N SER A 181 16.85 7.90 -0.31
CA SER A 181 18.12 7.59 -0.94
C SER A 181 17.92 6.49 -1.99
N LEU A 182 18.74 6.53 -3.03
CA LEU A 182 18.60 5.71 -4.22
C LEU A 182 19.83 4.84 -4.43
N ILE A 183 19.63 3.56 -4.69
CA ILE A 183 20.60 2.67 -5.32
C ILE A 183 19.99 2.27 -6.67
N TYR A 184 20.68 2.63 -7.77
CA TYR A 184 20.16 2.48 -9.11
C TYR A 184 21.16 1.79 -10.05
N SER A 185 20.65 0.89 -10.89
CA SER A 185 21.42 0.28 -11.98
C SER A 185 20.63 0.33 -13.29
N GLY A 186 21.26 0.81 -14.36
CA GLY A 186 20.69 0.76 -15.70
C GLY A 186 20.73 -0.62 -16.35
N GLY A 187 21.51 -1.56 -15.79
CA GLY A 187 21.60 -2.95 -16.19
C GLY A 187 21.44 -3.88 -14.98
N THR A 188 22.43 -4.75 -14.77
CA THR A 188 22.40 -5.73 -13.69
C THR A 188 22.72 -5.10 -12.33
N MET A 189 21.98 -5.48 -11.31
CA MET A 189 22.27 -5.11 -9.93
C MET A 189 22.53 -6.34 -9.07
N THR A 190 23.64 -6.33 -8.34
CA THR A 190 23.95 -7.33 -7.31
C THR A 190 24.18 -6.63 -5.97
N LEU A 191 23.35 -6.94 -5.00
CA LEU A 191 23.46 -6.45 -3.63
C LEU A 191 23.64 -7.66 -2.71
N ASP A 192 24.84 -7.81 -2.16
CA ASP A 192 25.19 -8.84 -1.19
C ASP A 192 25.45 -8.18 0.17
N GLY A 193 24.39 -8.07 0.97
CA GLY A 193 24.46 -7.64 2.36
C GLY A 193 24.55 -8.87 3.25
N ARG A 194 25.72 -9.44 3.40
CA ARG A 194 25.96 -10.75 4.03
C ARG A 194 25.19 -10.98 5.32
N ASP A 195 25.15 -9.98 6.19
CA ASP A 195 24.40 -10.03 7.43
C ASP A 195 23.07 -9.28 7.31
N THR A 196 23.09 -8.02 6.85
CA THR A 196 21.88 -7.20 6.76
C THR A 196 21.81 -6.42 5.45
N LEU A 197 20.61 -6.35 4.88
CA LEU A 197 20.24 -5.41 3.83
C LEU A 197 18.91 -4.75 4.20
N HIS A 198 18.97 -3.51 4.62
CA HIS A 198 17.81 -2.75 5.04
C HIS A 198 17.55 -1.58 4.08
N ASN A 199 16.39 -1.61 3.42
CA ASN A 199 15.86 -0.50 2.62
C ASN A 199 14.69 0.14 3.36
N ILE A 200 14.97 1.25 4.06
CA ILE A 200 14.00 1.91 4.94
C ILE A 200 13.61 3.27 4.35
N GLY A 201 12.50 3.33 3.65
CA GLY A 201 12.08 4.54 2.95
C GLY A 201 13.00 4.95 1.82
N GLY A 202 13.88 4.06 1.37
CA GLY A 202 14.77 4.24 0.23
C GLY A 202 14.25 3.54 -1.02
N THR A 203 14.90 3.78 -2.14
CA THR A 203 14.62 3.12 -3.42
C THR A 203 15.82 2.30 -3.86
N ILE A 204 15.58 1.05 -4.21
CA ILE A 204 16.50 0.16 -4.91
C ILE A 204 15.88 -0.16 -6.25
N GLU A 205 16.51 0.23 -7.34
CA GLU A 205 15.94 0.08 -8.67
C GLU A 205 16.99 -0.37 -9.69
N GLY A 206 16.71 -1.48 -10.36
CA GLY A 206 17.48 -1.98 -11.49
C GLY A 206 16.62 -2.10 -12.75
N LEU A 207 17.08 -1.61 -13.88
CA LEU A 207 16.34 -1.79 -15.14
C LEU A 207 16.51 -3.20 -15.72
N GLY A 208 17.58 -3.90 -15.37
CA GLY A 208 17.84 -5.26 -15.76
C GLY A 208 17.62 -6.27 -14.62
N LYS A 209 18.42 -7.33 -14.64
CA LYS A 209 18.36 -8.40 -13.65
C LYS A 209 18.83 -7.94 -12.28
N GLY A 210 18.09 -8.30 -11.22
CA GLY A 210 18.46 -8.07 -9.82
C GLY A 210 18.89 -9.34 -9.10
N VAL A 211 19.87 -9.21 -8.20
CA VAL A 211 20.23 -10.25 -7.24
C VAL A 211 20.41 -9.60 -5.87
N ILE A 212 19.63 -10.04 -4.91
CA ILE A 212 19.74 -9.62 -3.51
C ILE A 212 20.07 -10.83 -2.66
N ARG A 213 21.10 -10.71 -1.83
CA ARG A 213 21.50 -11.72 -0.83
C ARG A 213 21.65 -11.07 0.52
N SER A 214 21.06 -11.65 1.55
CA SER A 214 21.20 -11.21 2.94
C SER A 214 20.67 -12.26 3.89
N LYS A 215 21.20 -12.30 5.12
CA LYS A 215 20.58 -13.09 6.20
C LYS A 215 19.34 -12.39 6.77
N ASP A 216 19.42 -11.06 6.95
CA ASP A 216 18.28 -10.23 7.34
C ASP A 216 18.02 -9.19 6.26
N TYR A 217 16.89 -9.34 5.58
CA TYR A 217 16.42 -8.42 4.55
C TYR A 217 15.16 -7.70 5.00
N GLN A 218 15.21 -6.37 4.99
CA GLN A 218 14.06 -5.55 5.31
C GLN A 218 13.81 -4.50 4.22
N ASN A 219 12.59 -4.48 3.71
CA ASN A 219 12.10 -3.39 2.86
C ASN A 219 10.84 -2.81 3.50
N LYS A 220 10.95 -1.62 4.06
CA LYS A 220 9.84 -1.00 4.80
C LYS A 220 9.79 0.52 4.65
N ASN A 221 8.67 1.11 4.97
CA ASN A 221 8.53 2.55 5.06
C ASN A 221 9.38 3.09 6.22
N SER A 222 10.00 4.25 6.04
CA SER A 222 10.81 4.87 7.10
C SER A 222 9.96 5.48 8.21
N SER A 223 8.79 5.94 7.86
CA SER A 223 7.84 6.54 8.79
C SER A 223 6.44 6.14 8.36
N PHE A 224 5.89 5.20 9.06
CA PHE A 224 4.47 4.86 8.93
C PHE A 224 3.80 5.21 10.26
N THR A 225 2.98 6.25 10.22
CA THR A 225 2.11 6.60 11.35
C THR A 225 0.69 6.23 10.94
N ALA A 226 0.17 5.17 11.52
CA ALA A 226 -1.24 4.85 11.45
C ALA A 226 -1.88 5.24 12.77
N LYS A 227 -2.83 6.16 12.74
CA LYS A 227 -3.61 6.44 13.95
C LYS A 227 -4.61 5.31 14.12
N ARG A 228 -4.58 4.61 15.24
CA ARG A 228 -5.66 3.72 15.60
C ARG A 228 -6.89 4.52 15.93
N VAL A 229 -7.97 4.13 15.30
CA VAL A 229 -9.27 4.67 15.61
C VAL A 229 -9.90 3.77 16.65
N SER A 230 -10.09 4.29 17.81
CA SER A 230 -10.89 3.62 18.82
C SER A 230 -12.35 3.99 18.62
N PRO A 231 -13.26 3.02 18.68
CA PRO A 231 -14.67 3.33 18.62
C PRO A 231 -15.06 4.21 19.82
N GLU A 232 -15.61 5.39 19.54
CA GLU A 232 -16.29 6.17 20.56
C GLU A 232 -17.70 5.60 20.72
N ILE A 233 -18.00 5.06 21.91
CA ILE A 233 -19.36 4.63 22.22
C ILE A 233 -20.13 5.88 22.61
N ASP A 234 -21.01 6.33 21.75
CA ASP A 234 -21.96 7.40 22.07
C ASP A 234 -23.18 6.81 22.77
N LYS A 235 -23.16 6.91 24.09
CA LYS A 235 -24.28 6.48 24.94
C LYS A 235 -25.51 7.38 24.85
N GLY A 236 -25.46 8.46 24.10
CA GLY A 236 -26.57 9.40 23.95
C GLY A 236 -27.71 8.92 23.04
N LEU A 237 -27.49 7.79 22.34
CA LEU A 237 -28.45 7.26 21.39
C LEU A 237 -29.04 5.93 21.81
N SER A 238 -29.36 5.78 23.08
CA SER A 238 -30.15 4.66 23.52
C SER A 238 -31.64 4.97 23.39
N GLY A 239 -32.29 4.18 22.59
CA GLY A 239 -33.71 3.81 22.65
C GLY A 239 -34.77 4.85 22.68
N ALA A 240 -34.63 6.11 22.45
CA ALA A 240 -35.72 7.04 22.41
C ALA A 240 -35.38 8.47 22.01
N SER A 241 -34.21 8.79 21.66
CA SER A 241 -33.92 10.15 21.25
C SER A 241 -33.71 10.25 19.76
N ASN A 242 -34.77 10.57 19.13
CA ASN A 242 -34.88 11.62 18.14
C ASN A 242 -33.67 11.84 17.22
N ASP A 243 -33.89 11.61 15.96
CA ASP A 243 -33.20 12.26 14.85
C ASP A 243 -31.70 11.92 14.62
N ALA A 244 -31.19 10.86 15.18
CA ALA A 244 -29.87 10.42 14.83
C ALA A 244 -29.89 9.61 13.54
N MET A 245 -29.78 10.28 12.42
CA MET A 245 -29.38 9.62 11.18
C MET A 245 -27.95 9.10 11.34
N LEU A 246 -27.69 7.86 10.95
CA LEU A 246 -26.34 7.33 10.86
C LEU A 246 -25.54 8.19 9.88
N THR A 247 -24.50 8.84 10.39
CA THR A 247 -23.61 9.67 9.58
C THR A 247 -22.51 8.80 8.94
N GLU A 248 -21.75 9.35 8.02
CA GLU A 248 -20.59 8.64 7.43
C GLU A 248 -19.51 8.31 8.44
N GLN A 249 -19.54 8.93 9.62
CA GLN A 249 -18.57 8.71 10.70
C GLN A 249 -18.94 7.54 11.62
N GLU A 250 -20.12 6.98 11.45
CA GLU A 250 -20.65 5.91 12.31
C GLU A 250 -20.49 4.56 11.62
N ASP A 251 -19.57 3.73 12.12
CA ASP A 251 -19.23 2.46 11.49
C ASP A 251 -19.97 1.27 12.07
N GLN A 252 -20.39 1.35 13.32
CA GLN A 252 -20.95 0.21 14.04
C GLN A 252 -22.13 0.62 14.90
N ILE A 253 -23.02 -0.35 15.09
CA ILE A 253 -24.17 -0.26 15.97
C ILE A 253 -24.09 -1.42 16.96
N LEU A 254 -24.08 -1.11 18.24
CA LEU A 254 -24.12 -2.09 19.31
C LEU A 254 -25.57 -2.31 19.71
N ILE A 255 -26.07 -3.54 19.56
CA ILE A 255 -27.40 -3.90 20.00
C ILE A 255 -27.40 -4.10 21.50
N THR A 256 -28.19 -3.31 22.20
CA THR A 256 -28.32 -3.36 23.66
C THR A 256 -29.71 -3.88 24.11
N ASP A 257 -30.60 -4.08 23.19
CA ASP A 257 -31.93 -4.60 23.45
C ASP A 257 -31.86 -5.99 24.11
N LYS A 258 -32.40 -6.08 25.31
CA LYS A 258 -32.36 -7.31 26.13
C LYS A 258 -33.22 -8.45 25.54
N ASN A 259 -34.14 -8.13 24.66
CA ASN A 259 -35.02 -9.10 23.99
C ASN A 259 -34.41 -9.65 22.71
N HIS A 260 -33.28 -9.12 22.32
CA HIS A 260 -32.60 -9.48 21.10
C HIS A 260 -31.48 -10.49 21.33
N SER A 261 -31.39 -11.51 20.49
CA SER A 261 -30.42 -12.59 20.64
C SER A 261 -28.96 -12.11 20.41
N GLU A 262 -28.78 -11.00 19.68
CA GLU A 262 -27.48 -10.40 19.39
C GLU A 262 -27.09 -9.31 20.39
N ARG A 263 -27.79 -9.19 21.50
CA ARG A 263 -27.44 -8.20 22.53
C ARG A 263 -25.96 -8.25 22.90
N GLY A 264 -25.32 -7.08 22.91
CA GLY A 264 -23.91 -6.95 23.18
C GLY A 264 -22.99 -7.19 22.00
N GLN A 265 -23.57 -7.49 20.80
CA GLN A 265 -22.81 -7.59 19.57
C GLN A 265 -22.77 -6.27 18.83
N ALA A 266 -21.62 -5.95 18.25
CA ALA A 266 -21.47 -4.80 17.38
C ALA A 266 -21.60 -5.23 15.91
N PHE A 267 -22.40 -4.51 15.14
CA PHE A 267 -22.63 -4.73 13.72
C PHE A 267 -22.18 -3.54 12.90
N LYS A 268 -21.75 -3.77 11.68
CA LYS A 268 -21.36 -2.68 10.78
C LYS A 268 -22.58 -1.88 10.34
N LYS A 269 -22.40 -0.57 10.10
CA LYS A 269 -23.43 0.31 9.55
C LYS A 269 -24.11 -0.26 8.31
N SER A 270 -23.36 -0.90 7.43
CA SER A 270 -23.88 -1.52 6.20
C SER A 270 -24.86 -2.67 6.44
N GLU A 271 -24.97 -3.16 7.66
CA GLU A 271 -25.93 -4.22 8.03
C GLU A 271 -27.31 -3.65 8.36
N PHE A 272 -27.45 -2.33 8.42
CA PHE A 272 -28.71 -1.66 8.73
C PHE A 272 -29.11 -0.71 7.61
N SER A 273 -30.39 -0.71 7.24
CA SER A 273 -30.90 0.16 6.17
C SER A 273 -31.36 1.53 6.68
N SER A 274 -31.83 1.60 7.89
CA SER A 274 -32.33 2.84 8.47
C SER A 274 -32.34 2.83 9.99
N LEU A 275 -32.27 4.02 10.57
CA LEU A 275 -32.57 4.30 11.96
C LEU A 275 -33.87 5.06 12.01
N ASP A 276 -34.86 4.58 12.73
CA ASP A 276 -36.15 5.26 12.86
C ASP A 276 -36.06 6.35 13.93
N SER A 277 -36.33 7.57 13.51
CA SER A 277 -36.33 8.76 14.37
C SER A 277 -37.48 8.81 15.37
N GLY A 278 -38.50 8.02 15.20
CA GLY A 278 -39.70 8.12 16.05
C GLY A 278 -39.62 7.37 17.36
N TYR A 279 -38.93 6.23 17.40
CA TYR A 279 -38.87 5.34 18.55
C TYR A 279 -37.53 4.68 18.79
N GLY A 280 -36.49 5.27 18.24
CA GLY A 280 -35.11 4.74 18.46
C GLY A 280 -34.87 3.37 17.88
N ALA A 281 -35.63 2.97 16.90
CA ALA A 281 -35.52 1.63 16.34
C ALA A 281 -34.63 1.59 15.13
N ILE A 282 -33.83 0.53 15.05
CA ILE A 282 -33.05 0.20 13.87
C ILE A 282 -33.89 -0.78 13.05
N HIS A 283 -34.17 -0.41 11.80
CA HIS A 283 -34.91 -1.26 10.89
C HIS A 283 -33.99 -1.87 9.85
N ASN A 284 -34.31 -3.11 9.50
CA ASN A 284 -33.68 -3.82 8.38
C ASN A 284 -32.17 -3.91 8.49
N ARG A 285 -31.69 -4.86 9.20
CA ARG A 285 -30.28 -5.20 9.30
C ARG A 285 -29.79 -5.82 7.98
N GLY A 286 -28.77 -5.20 7.38
CA GLY A 286 -28.16 -5.66 6.14
C GLY A 286 -28.60 -4.88 4.89
N ASN A 287 -28.00 -5.19 3.77
CA ASN A 287 -28.46 -4.72 2.47
C ASN A 287 -29.77 -5.43 2.14
N THR A 288 -30.89 -4.72 2.26
CA THR A 288 -32.23 -5.27 2.06
C THR A 288 -32.68 -5.29 0.61
N ALA A 289 -31.88 -4.75 -0.30
CA ALA A 289 -32.18 -4.86 -1.72
C ALA A 289 -31.93 -6.32 -2.18
N PRO A 290 -32.98 -6.99 -2.72
CA PRO A 290 -32.78 -8.31 -3.26
C PRO A 290 -31.81 -8.28 -4.44
N MET A 291 -30.90 -9.24 -4.48
CA MET A 291 -30.05 -9.43 -5.66
C MET A 291 -30.90 -10.04 -6.78
N PRO A 292 -30.70 -9.60 -8.03
CA PRO A 292 -31.41 -10.14 -9.16
C PRO A 292 -31.07 -11.62 -9.39
N ILE A 293 -32.06 -12.40 -9.81
CA ILE A 293 -31.91 -13.79 -10.28
C ILE A 293 -32.04 -13.75 -11.79
N TYR A 294 -31.15 -14.40 -12.49
CA TYR A 294 -31.08 -14.42 -13.93
C TYR A 294 -31.41 -15.80 -14.48
N ASP A 295 -32.11 -15.83 -15.62
CA ASP A 295 -32.35 -17.07 -16.35
C ASP A 295 -31.06 -17.55 -17.04
N ALA A 296 -30.92 -18.86 -17.23
CA ALA A 296 -29.83 -19.40 -18.02
C ALA A 296 -29.95 -18.96 -19.47
N ALA A 297 -28.84 -18.60 -20.07
CA ALA A 297 -28.81 -18.24 -21.47
C ALA A 297 -28.98 -19.50 -22.35
N GLU A 298 -29.92 -19.48 -23.27
CA GLU A 298 -30.10 -20.56 -24.23
C GLU A 298 -29.15 -20.50 -25.39
N TYR A 299 -28.77 -19.30 -25.80
CA TYR A 299 -27.75 -19.02 -26.81
C TYR A 299 -27.08 -17.69 -26.52
N VAL A 300 -25.90 -17.48 -27.11
CA VAL A 300 -25.13 -16.26 -26.94
C VAL A 300 -24.88 -15.65 -28.31
N THR A 301 -25.19 -14.38 -28.46
CA THR A 301 -24.59 -13.54 -29.51
C THR A 301 -23.34 -12.90 -28.91
N VAL A 302 -22.20 -13.18 -29.48
CA VAL A 302 -20.93 -12.60 -29.00
C VAL A 302 -20.59 -11.44 -29.91
N GLU A 303 -20.70 -10.23 -29.38
CA GLU A 303 -20.21 -9.04 -30.04
C GLU A 303 -18.84 -8.70 -29.47
N GLN A 304 -17.85 -8.64 -30.33
CA GLN A 304 -16.56 -8.07 -29.98
C GLN A 304 -16.63 -6.56 -30.17
N ILE A 305 -16.42 -5.84 -29.09
CA ILE A 305 -16.25 -4.39 -29.16
C ILE A 305 -14.94 -4.10 -29.86
N THR A 306 -15.01 -3.38 -30.98
CA THR A 306 -13.85 -3.00 -31.77
C THR A 306 -12.96 -1.98 -31.04
N PRO A 307 -11.69 -1.82 -31.45
CA PRO A 307 -10.83 -0.79 -30.88
C PRO A 307 -11.42 0.62 -30.99
N GLU A 308 -12.15 0.91 -32.07
CA GLU A 308 -12.81 2.19 -32.30
C GLU A 308 -13.97 2.42 -31.35
N GLU A 309 -14.80 1.40 -31.13
CA GLU A 309 -15.93 1.44 -30.17
C GLU A 309 -15.43 1.59 -28.73
N LYS A 310 -14.36 0.86 -28.36
CA LYS A 310 -13.72 1.01 -27.05
C LYS A 310 -13.13 2.42 -26.86
N ALA A 311 -12.54 2.99 -27.91
CA ALA A 311 -12.03 4.37 -27.88
C ALA A 311 -13.16 5.40 -27.78
N ALA A 312 -14.36 5.08 -28.28
CA ALA A 312 -15.55 5.88 -28.12
C ALA A 312 -16.21 5.76 -26.74
N GLY A 313 -15.69 4.90 -25.85
CA GLY A 313 -16.18 4.72 -24.51
C GLY A 313 -17.26 3.66 -24.35
N GLU A 314 -17.46 2.81 -25.33
CA GLU A 314 -18.33 1.65 -25.20
C GLU A 314 -17.68 0.57 -24.34
N GLU A 315 -18.44 0.03 -23.40
CA GLU A 315 -17.99 -1.02 -22.50
C GLU A 315 -18.82 -2.30 -22.69
N PRO A 316 -18.18 -3.50 -22.60
CA PRO A 316 -18.88 -4.75 -22.68
C PRO A 316 -19.83 -4.94 -21.49
N ILE A 317 -20.95 -5.60 -21.73
CA ILE A 317 -21.89 -5.98 -20.66
C ILE A 317 -21.28 -7.12 -19.86
N PRO A 318 -21.05 -6.97 -18.52
CA PRO A 318 -20.52 -8.03 -17.69
C PRO A 318 -21.37 -9.29 -17.73
N ALA A 319 -20.75 -10.46 -17.80
CA ALA A 319 -21.44 -11.75 -17.91
C ALA A 319 -22.40 -12.03 -16.75
N GLU A 320 -22.15 -11.51 -15.58
CA GLU A 320 -23.01 -11.62 -14.40
C GLU A 320 -24.34 -10.84 -14.49
N TYR A 321 -24.48 -9.95 -15.46
CA TYR A 321 -25.69 -9.16 -15.69
C TYR A 321 -26.52 -9.62 -16.91
N ILE A 322 -26.19 -10.79 -17.45
CA ILE A 322 -26.87 -11.32 -18.62
C ILE A 322 -28.11 -12.12 -18.21
N GLY A 323 -29.19 -11.44 -17.90
CA GLY A 323 -30.51 -12.08 -17.75
C GLY A 323 -31.33 -12.01 -19.02
N THR A 324 -31.39 -10.82 -19.62
CA THR A 324 -32.21 -10.55 -20.81
C THR A 324 -31.43 -9.83 -21.92
N GLN A 325 -30.15 -9.55 -21.68
CA GLN A 325 -29.31 -8.83 -22.63
C GLN A 325 -28.27 -9.76 -23.25
N VAL A 326 -27.94 -9.49 -24.49
CA VAL A 326 -26.86 -10.18 -25.18
C VAL A 326 -25.52 -9.71 -24.64
N PRO A 327 -24.63 -10.63 -24.22
CA PRO A 327 -23.33 -10.22 -23.73
C PRO A 327 -22.48 -9.66 -24.85
N SER A 328 -21.88 -8.50 -24.63
CA SER A 328 -20.83 -7.98 -25.48
C SER A 328 -19.48 -8.06 -24.76
N TYR A 329 -18.43 -8.36 -25.52
CA TYR A 329 -17.09 -8.50 -25.01
C TYR A 329 -16.15 -7.54 -25.74
N ALA A 330 -15.19 -6.97 -25.02
CA ALA A 330 -14.14 -6.20 -25.67
C ALA A 330 -13.37 -7.09 -26.65
N TYR A 331 -12.87 -6.53 -27.73
CA TYR A 331 -12.14 -7.27 -28.77
C TYR A 331 -10.89 -7.99 -28.24
N ASP A 332 -10.33 -7.53 -27.13
CA ASP A 332 -9.15 -8.06 -26.45
C ASP A 332 -9.50 -8.89 -25.21
N ASP A 333 -10.78 -9.21 -24.99
CA ASP A 333 -11.21 -9.98 -23.82
C ASP A 333 -10.52 -11.35 -23.77
N PRO A 334 -9.96 -11.75 -22.62
CA PRO A 334 -9.29 -13.03 -22.46
C PRO A 334 -10.14 -14.25 -22.85
N ILE A 335 -11.46 -14.16 -22.79
CA ILE A 335 -12.38 -15.26 -23.14
C ILE A 335 -12.18 -15.69 -24.61
N PHE A 336 -11.90 -14.77 -25.51
CA PHE A 336 -11.68 -15.09 -26.92
C PHE A 336 -10.39 -15.89 -27.11
N LYS A 337 -9.34 -15.56 -26.37
CA LYS A 337 -8.07 -16.27 -26.40
C LYS A 337 -8.18 -17.65 -25.76
N GLU A 338 -8.88 -17.75 -24.63
CA GLU A 338 -9.07 -19.00 -23.90
C GLU A 338 -9.81 -20.04 -24.75
N PHE A 339 -10.83 -19.63 -25.48
CA PHE A 339 -11.61 -20.53 -26.33
C PHE A 339 -11.17 -20.56 -27.78
N GLY A 340 -9.99 -19.98 -28.12
CA GLY A 340 -9.43 -20.01 -29.49
C GLY A 340 -10.28 -19.28 -30.53
N ILE A 341 -11.06 -18.29 -30.12
CA ILE A 341 -11.92 -17.51 -31.00
C ILE A 341 -11.07 -16.41 -31.62
N THR A 342 -10.94 -16.46 -32.94
CA THR A 342 -10.10 -15.50 -33.70
C THR A 342 -10.87 -14.57 -34.62
N SER A 343 -12.16 -14.85 -34.87
CA SER A 343 -13.03 -14.03 -35.71
C SER A 343 -13.98 -13.18 -34.88
N MET A 344 -14.13 -11.94 -35.32
CA MET A 344 -15.10 -11.04 -34.76
C MET A 344 -16.48 -11.39 -35.27
N THR A 345 -17.45 -11.48 -34.51
CA THR A 345 -18.79 -11.60 -34.62
C THR A 345 -19.50 -12.62 -34.62
N THR A 346 -20.63 -12.71 -33.79
CA THR A 346 -21.34 -13.29 -34.60
C THR A 346 -22.70 -13.61 -34.20
N GLU A 347 -23.58 -13.17 -34.97
CA GLU A 347 -24.92 -13.68 -34.92
C GLU A 347 -24.92 -15.17 -35.28
N ARG A 348 -25.65 -15.96 -34.47
CA ARG A 348 -25.90 -17.36 -34.82
C ARG A 348 -26.63 -17.45 -36.14
N PRO A 349 -26.14 -18.22 -37.11
CA PRO A 349 -26.86 -18.43 -38.36
C PRO A 349 -28.29 -18.90 -38.15
N GLN A 350 -29.24 -18.23 -38.78
CA GLN A 350 -30.69 -18.53 -38.62
C GLN A 350 -31.14 -19.81 -39.34
N VAL A 351 -30.33 -20.27 -40.30
CA VAL A 351 -30.69 -21.44 -41.12
C VAL A 351 -29.91 -22.65 -40.60
N ALA A 352 -30.65 -23.73 -40.28
CA ALA A 352 -30.05 -24.99 -39.85
C ALA A 352 -29.17 -25.57 -40.98
N GLY A 353 -27.93 -25.88 -40.64
CA GLY A 353 -26.93 -26.41 -41.61
C GLY A 353 -25.50 -26.35 -41.06
N PRO A 354 -24.51 -26.70 -41.89
CA PRO A 354 -23.12 -26.81 -41.46
C PRO A 354 -22.55 -25.53 -40.84
N GLU A 355 -22.99 -24.35 -41.28
CA GLU A 355 -22.56 -23.07 -40.72
C GLU A 355 -23.07 -22.85 -39.28
N GLN A 356 -24.35 -23.19 -39.03
CA GLN A 356 -24.92 -23.12 -37.71
C GLN A 356 -24.27 -24.15 -36.79
N GLU A 357 -24.01 -25.36 -37.26
CA GLU A 357 -23.31 -26.42 -36.50
C GLU A 357 -21.89 -26.00 -36.15
N ALA A 358 -21.17 -25.38 -37.05
CA ALA A 358 -19.82 -24.86 -36.83
C ALA A 358 -19.85 -23.71 -35.80
N TRP A 359 -20.81 -22.80 -35.91
CA TRP A 359 -21.02 -21.74 -34.94
C TRP A 359 -21.36 -22.31 -33.54
N ASP A 360 -22.31 -23.23 -33.47
CA ASP A 360 -22.69 -23.84 -32.20
C ASP A 360 -21.51 -24.58 -31.55
N ALA A 361 -20.68 -25.27 -32.33
CA ALA A 361 -19.49 -25.96 -31.83
C ALA A 361 -18.45 -24.95 -31.27
N GLN A 362 -18.31 -23.81 -31.91
CA GLN A 362 -17.37 -22.76 -31.48
C GLN A 362 -17.84 -22.04 -30.21
N PHE A 363 -19.13 -21.72 -30.13
CA PHE A 363 -19.65 -20.89 -29.05
C PHE A 363 -20.25 -21.66 -27.85
N LYS A 364 -20.50 -22.96 -27.99
CA LYS A 364 -20.95 -23.80 -26.85
C LYS A 364 -20.11 -23.69 -25.59
N PRO A 365 -18.76 -23.70 -25.65
CA PRO A 365 -17.96 -23.55 -24.44
C PRO A 365 -18.15 -22.18 -23.77
N ILE A 366 -18.33 -21.12 -24.57
CA ILE A 366 -18.59 -19.76 -24.06
C ILE A 366 -19.93 -19.72 -23.36
N LEU A 367 -20.97 -20.28 -24.00
CA LEU A 367 -22.31 -20.39 -23.42
C LEU A 367 -22.28 -21.18 -22.10
N ALA A 368 -21.56 -22.28 -22.05
CA ALA A 368 -21.40 -23.06 -20.82
C ALA A 368 -20.74 -22.23 -19.72
N SER A 369 -19.63 -21.52 -20.04
CA SER A 369 -18.95 -20.65 -19.07
C SER A 369 -19.83 -19.51 -18.56
N LEU A 370 -20.65 -18.91 -19.44
CA LEU A 370 -21.61 -17.88 -19.05
C LEU A 370 -22.69 -18.44 -18.12
N ASN A 371 -23.24 -19.59 -18.45
CA ASN A 371 -24.25 -20.22 -17.61
C ASN A 371 -23.67 -20.67 -16.26
N ASP A 372 -22.43 -21.08 -16.18
CA ASP A 372 -21.76 -21.34 -14.91
C ASP A 372 -21.60 -20.09 -14.07
N LYS A 373 -21.27 -18.93 -14.67
CA LYS A 373 -21.22 -17.63 -13.97
C LYS A 373 -22.61 -17.18 -13.50
N ILE A 374 -23.62 -17.31 -14.33
CA ILE A 374 -25.03 -17.03 -13.97
C ILE A 374 -25.46 -17.92 -12.79
N LYS A 375 -25.17 -19.21 -12.85
CA LYS A 375 -25.46 -20.17 -11.78
C LYS A 375 -24.76 -19.80 -10.47
N ALA A 376 -23.48 -19.43 -10.54
CA ALA A 376 -22.71 -18.99 -9.36
C ALA A 376 -23.25 -17.68 -8.78
N HIS A 377 -23.65 -16.73 -9.63
CA HIS A 377 -24.31 -15.50 -9.20
C HIS A 377 -25.68 -15.80 -8.53
N ASN A 378 -26.51 -16.60 -9.18
CA ASN A 378 -27.84 -16.95 -8.65
C ASN A 378 -27.73 -17.65 -7.29
N ALA A 379 -26.78 -18.56 -7.10
CA ALA A 379 -26.54 -19.19 -5.80
C ALA A 379 -26.19 -18.17 -4.70
N LYS A 380 -25.38 -17.16 -5.01
CA LYS A 380 -25.10 -16.07 -4.09
C LYS A 380 -26.33 -15.20 -3.83
N ALA A 381 -27.07 -14.89 -4.90
CA ALA A 381 -28.28 -14.07 -4.82
C ALA A 381 -29.38 -14.77 -4.01
N GLU A 382 -29.58 -16.07 -4.18
CA GLU A 382 -30.54 -16.86 -3.39
C GLU A 382 -30.18 -16.85 -1.90
N LEU A 383 -28.90 -17.10 -1.56
CA LEU A 383 -28.44 -17.02 -0.17
C LEU A 383 -28.64 -15.63 0.43
N HIS A 384 -28.32 -14.58 -0.33
CA HIS A 384 -28.52 -13.20 0.08
C HIS A 384 -30.01 -12.91 0.28
N ASN A 385 -30.85 -13.26 -0.70
CA ASN A 385 -32.28 -13.00 -0.66
C ASN A 385 -32.98 -13.78 0.46
N GLN A 386 -32.55 -15.02 0.75
CA GLN A 386 -32.99 -15.77 1.91
C GLN A 386 -32.60 -15.08 3.22
N LYS A 387 -31.37 -14.62 3.31
CA LYS A 387 -30.88 -13.92 4.50
C LYS A 387 -31.66 -12.62 4.76
N ILE A 388 -31.91 -11.81 3.73
CA ILE A 388 -32.66 -10.57 3.90
C ILE A 388 -34.15 -10.81 4.17
N SER A 389 -34.77 -11.89 3.64
CA SER A 389 -36.17 -12.23 3.94
C SER A 389 -36.39 -12.63 5.40
N GLY A 390 -35.32 -13.19 6.04
CA GLY A 390 -35.36 -13.56 7.46
C GLY A 390 -35.13 -12.41 8.42
N VAL A 391 -34.55 -11.31 7.96
CA VAL A 391 -34.20 -10.13 8.79
C VAL A 391 -34.90 -8.85 8.36
N ALA A 392 -35.76 -8.93 7.31
CA ALA A 392 -36.52 -7.78 6.86
C ALA A 392 -37.46 -7.30 7.97
N ASN A 393 -37.39 -6.02 8.29
CA ASN A 393 -38.19 -5.35 9.32
C ASN A 393 -37.95 -5.79 10.78
N GLU A 394 -36.79 -6.37 11.05
CA GLU A 394 -36.37 -6.60 12.43
C GLU A 394 -36.22 -5.26 13.15
N LYS A 395 -36.95 -5.09 14.26
CA LYS A 395 -36.96 -3.88 15.05
C LYS A 395 -36.14 -4.05 16.30
N ILE A 396 -35.16 -3.16 16.51
CA ILE A 396 -34.29 -3.14 17.68
C ILE A 396 -34.62 -1.85 18.44
N ASP A 397 -35.13 -1.99 19.66
CA ASP A 397 -35.54 -0.84 20.45
C ASP A 397 -34.41 -0.24 21.30
N GLU A 398 -33.37 -0.99 21.62
CA GLU A 398 -32.19 -0.50 22.35
C GLU A 398 -30.90 -0.77 21.57
N TYR A 399 -30.15 0.28 21.30
CA TYR A 399 -28.88 0.19 20.61
C TYR A 399 -27.93 1.32 21.06
N THR A 400 -26.66 1.12 20.81
CA THR A 400 -25.62 2.16 21.00
C THR A 400 -24.85 2.31 19.69
N ILE A 401 -24.72 3.51 19.19
CA ILE A 401 -23.92 3.78 18.01
C ILE A 401 -22.46 3.89 18.43
N ILE A 402 -21.63 3.04 17.85
CA ILE A 402 -20.19 3.10 18.00
C ILE A 402 -19.66 3.97 16.86
N ARG A 403 -19.17 5.15 17.21
CA ARG A 403 -18.51 6.05 16.27
C ARG A 403 -17.05 5.73 16.22
N THR A 404 -16.59 5.28 15.07
CA THR A 404 -15.18 5.25 14.79
C THR A 404 -14.81 6.57 14.11
N LYS A 405 -13.89 7.32 14.68
CA LYS A 405 -13.25 8.38 13.91
C LYS A 405 -12.49 7.71 12.78
N THR A 406 -13.10 7.66 11.60
CA THR A 406 -12.43 7.18 10.41
C THR A 406 -11.23 8.06 10.19
N MET A 407 -10.06 7.47 10.37
CA MET A 407 -8.85 8.13 9.94
C MET A 407 -8.99 8.42 8.46
N THR A 408 -8.77 9.64 8.10
CA THR A 408 -8.29 9.95 6.77
C THR A 408 -6.87 9.40 6.67
N SER A 409 -6.77 8.09 6.47
CA SER A 409 -5.50 7.40 6.23
C SER A 409 -4.68 8.06 5.11
N LYS A 410 -5.32 8.86 4.27
CA LYS A 410 -4.69 9.64 3.21
C LYS A 410 -3.72 10.70 3.71
N ASP A 411 -3.97 11.38 4.83
CA ASP A 411 -3.08 12.44 5.27
C ASP A 411 -1.88 11.92 6.07
N GLU A 412 -2.00 10.80 6.74
CA GLU A 412 -0.89 10.17 7.44
C GLU A 412 0.00 9.33 6.49
N VAL A 413 -0.58 8.72 5.46
CA VAL A 413 0.16 8.05 4.39
C VAL A 413 0.92 9.04 3.51
N LYS A 414 0.49 10.30 3.36
CA LYS A 414 1.23 11.34 2.63
C LYS A 414 2.62 11.62 3.19
N ASN A 415 2.85 11.37 4.47
CA ASN A 415 4.12 11.61 5.14
C ASN A 415 5.01 10.38 5.23
N SER A 416 4.55 9.20 4.81
CA SER A 416 5.39 8.02 4.78
C SER A 416 6.30 8.04 3.56
N THR A 417 7.57 7.73 3.77
CA THR A 417 8.51 7.50 2.68
C THR A 417 8.57 5.99 2.44
N PRO A 418 8.01 5.49 1.34
CA PRO A 418 7.96 4.06 1.09
C PRO A 418 9.36 3.50 0.81
N GLY A 419 9.62 2.31 1.31
CA GLY A 419 10.74 1.49 0.84
C GLY A 419 10.35 0.83 -0.47
N VAL A 420 11.08 1.12 -1.55
CA VAL A 420 10.81 0.61 -2.88
C VAL A 420 11.94 -0.28 -3.35
N VAL A 421 11.63 -1.47 -3.82
CA VAL A 421 12.57 -2.37 -4.50
C VAL A 421 11.91 -2.86 -5.78
N ARG A 422 12.54 -2.59 -6.94
CA ARG A 422 12.01 -3.00 -8.24
C ARG A 422 13.10 -3.32 -9.24
N PHE A 423 12.85 -4.32 -10.07
CA PHE A 423 13.74 -4.74 -11.14
C PHE A 423 12.93 -4.92 -12.44
N GLY A 424 13.51 -4.54 -13.57
CA GLY A 424 12.89 -4.71 -14.89
C GLY A 424 13.10 -6.09 -15.49
N GLY A 425 14.05 -6.88 -14.96
CA GLY A 425 14.34 -8.26 -15.34
C GLY A 425 14.08 -9.23 -14.18
N ASP A 426 14.55 -10.48 -14.33
CA ASP A 426 14.44 -11.51 -13.31
C ASP A 426 15.18 -11.12 -12.02
N VAL A 427 14.61 -11.48 -10.88
CA VAL A 427 15.19 -11.28 -9.54
C VAL A 427 15.69 -12.59 -8.97
#